data_04c293051909d7d121b960083c768b0d
#
_entry.id   04c293051909d7d121b960083c768b0d
#
_cell.length_a   1.000
_cell.length_b   1.000
_cell.length_c   1.000
_cell.angle_alpha   90.00
_cell.angle_beta   90.00
_cell.angle_gamma   90.00
#
_symmetry.space_group_name_H-M   'P 1'
#
loop_
_entity.id
_entity.type
_entity.pdbx_description
1 polymer ?
#
loop_
_entity_poly.entity_id
_entity_poly.type
_entity_poly.pdbx_seq_one_letter_code
_entity_poly.pdbx_strand_id
1 'polypeptide(L)'
;MTPEIIAEYTSKLIKNNSVIDGFCGSGGNVIQFSKYCSKVYAIDIDDKKLNICKNNCKVYKCKNNISFIHSDFLQIDKYDKEKIFADFIFLSPPWGGIQYKNSDVYSIKESMNPNIYDIIKISLKVSKHIMFYLPRTLFLEELFNIISDINKSDRIFFDVHILKSANKIKALLIIFGYDVNLKINQIIFRII
;
A
#
# COMPACT_ATOMS: atom_id res chain seq x y z
N MET A 1 -12.15 0.80 -4.22
CA MET A 1 -11.88 -0.64 -3.96
C MET A 1 -10.98 -1.16 -5.06
N THR A 2 -9.94 -1.90 -4.71
CA THR A 2 -9.01 -2.53 -5.67
C THR A 2 -9.71 -3.67 -6.39
N PRO A 3 -9.67 -3.75 -7.73
CA PRO A 3 -10.17 -4.90 -8.48
C PRO A 3 -9.45 -6.19 -8.07
N GLU A 4 -10.17 -7.33 -8.04
CA GLU A 4 -9.62 -8.60 -7.57
C GLU A 4 -8.34 -9.02 -8.30
N ILE A 5 -8.32 -8.92 -9.63
CA ILE A 5 -7.15 -9.26 -10.45
C ILE A 5 -5.91 -8.44 -10.07
N ILE A 6 -6.10 -7.17 -9.71
CA ILE A 6 -5.01 -6.29 -9.27
C ILE A 6 -4.55 -6.67 -7.87
N ALA A 7 -5.48 -6.94 -6.96
CA ALA A 7 -5.16 -7.39 -5.61
C ALA A 7 -4.41 -8.73 -5.62
N GLU A 8 -4.82 -9.66 -6.48
CA GLU A 8 -4.13 -10.94 -6.68
C GLU A 8 -2.72 -10.73 -7.24
N TYR A 9 -2.58 -9.91 -8.29
CA TYR A 9 -1.29 -9.56 -8.86
C TYR A 9 -0.34 -9.00 -7.79
N THR A 10 -0.80 -8.00 -7.03
CA THR A 10 -0.03 -7.38 -5.94
C THR A 10 0.41 -8.41 -4.90
N SER A 11 -0.48 -9.33 -4.54
CA SER A 11 -0.19 -10.37 -3.55
C SER A 11 0.86 -11.37 -4.05
N LYS A 12 0.85 -11.68 -5.35
CA LYS A 12 1.83 -12.58 -5.97
C LYS A 12 3.24 -11.99 -6.03
N LEU A 13 3.36 -10.66 -6.20
CA LEU A 13 4.66 -9.97 -6.18
C LEU A 13 5.40 -10.16 -4.86
N ILE A 14 4.66 -10.22 -3.75
CA ILE A 14 5.22 -10.34 -2.39
C ILE A 14 4.93 -11.70 -1.76
N LYS A 15 4.80 -12.74 -2.60
CA LYS A 15 4.52 -14.10 -2.14
C LYS A 15 5.53 -14.56 -1.08
N ASN A 16 5.03 -15.24 -0.04
CA ASN A 16 5.76 -15.78 1.11
C ASN A 16 6.32 -14.71 2.09
N ASN A 17 6.16 -13.43 1.82
CA ASN A 17 6.52 -12.36 2.73
C ASN A 17 5.36 -12.03 3.68
N SER A 18 5.66 -11.31 4.76
CA SER A 18 4.67 -10.70 5.63
C SER A 18 4.26 -9.32 5.10
N VAL A 19 2.99 -8.93 5.30
CA VAL A 19 2.47 -7.66 4.80
C VAL A 19 1.55 -6.97 5.80
N ILE A 20 1.66 -5.64 5.89
CA ILE A 20 0.69 -4.78 6.54
C ILE A 20 -0.18 -4.15 5.45
N ASP A 21 -1.50 -4.33 5.50
CA ASP A 21 -2.47 -3.52 4.75
C ASP A 21 -2.94 -2.39 5.65
N GLY A 22 -2.39 -1.19 5.45
CA GLY A 22 -2.57 -0.04 6.35
C GLY A 22 -3.92 0.66 6.23
N PHE A 23 -4.70 0.39 5.17
CA PHE A 23 -6.04 0.93 4.91
C PHE A 23 -6.92 -0.18 4.33
N CYS A 24 -7.14 -1.25 5.11
CA CYS A 24 -7.67 -2.50 4.59
C CYS A 24 -9.14 -2.43 4.14
N GLY A 25 -9.91 -1.47 4.64
CA GLY A 25 -11.30 -1.28 4.29
C GLY A 25 -12.12 -2.56 4.48
N SER A 26 -12.85 -2.96 3.44
CA SER A 26 -13.66 -4.19 3.42
C SER A 26 -12.85 -5.48 3.13
N GLY A 27 -11.51 -5.41 2.98
CA GLY A 27 -10.65 -6.57 2.90
C GLY A 27 -10.37 -7.12 1.51
N GLY A 28 -10.61 -6.36 0.44
CA GLY A 28 -10.36 -6.85 -0.93
C GLY A 28 -8.93 -7.29 -1.17
N ASN A 29 -7.94 -6.52 -0.69
CA ASN A 29 -6.53 -6.88 -0.75
C ASN A 29 -6.17 -7.94 0.29
N VAL A 30 -6.69 -7.83 1.52
CA VAL A 30 -6.45 -8.77 2.62
C VAL A 30 -6.76 -10.21 2.24
N ILE A 31 -7.89 -10.43 1.53
CA ILE A 31 -8.29 -11.74 1.02
C ILE A 31 -7.21 -12.33 0.12
N GLN A 32 -6.67 -11.55 -0.79
CA GLN A 32 -5.64 -12.02 -1.71
C GLN A 32 -4.28 -12.18 -1.00
N PHE A 33 -3.90 -11.24 -0.12
CA PHE A 33 -2.70 -11.39 0.71
C PHE A 33 -2.74 -12.65 1.55
N SER A 34 -3.89 -12.99 2.13
CA SER A 34 -4.05 -14.23 2.90
C SER A 34 -3.72 -15.50 2.10
N LYS A 35 -3.97 -15.50 0.78
CA LYS A 35 -3.68 -16.67 -0.08
C LYS A 35 -2.18 -16.85 -0.34
N TYR A 36 -1.43 -15.76 -0.50
CA TYR A 36 -0.07 -15.78 -1.01
C TYR A 36 1.00 -15.39 0.02
N CYS A 37 0.69 -14.56 1.01
CA CYS A 37 1.64 -14.09 2.02
C CYS A 37 1.71 -15.03 3.23
N SER A 38 2.82 -14.94 3.97
CA SER A 38 3.05 -15.73 5.18
C SER A 38 2.21 -15.21 6.35
N LYS A 39 2.12 -13.88 6.50
CA LYS A 39 1.37 -13.18 7.55
C LYS A 39 0.77 -11.90 6.99
N VAL A 40 -0.44 -11.56 7.43
CA VAL A 40 -1.16 -10.34 7.05
C VAL A 40 -1.60 -9.59 8.30
N TYR A 41 -1.28 -8.31 8.37
CA TYR A 41 -1.82 -7.38 9.36
C TYR A 41 -2.81 -6.45 8.63
N ALA A 42 -4.09 -6.60 8.93
CA ALA A 42 -5.17 -5.80 8.33
C ALA A 42 -5.56 -4.68 9.29
N ILE A 43 -5.24 -3.44 8.91
CA ILE A 43 -5.44 -2.26 9.76
C ILE A 43 -6.49 -1.36 9.12
N ASP A 44 -7.44 -0.89 9.90
CA ASP A 44 -8.35 0.20 9.54
C ASP A 44 -8.77 0.98 10.78
N ILE A 45 -8.94 2.28 10.62
CA ILE A 45 -9.44 3.18 11.67
C ILE A 45 -10.95 3.03 11.88
N ASP A 46 -11.67 2.52 10.88
CA ASP A 46 -13.11 2.30 10.91
C ASP A 46 -13.43 0.85 11.32
N ASP A 47 -13.88 0.68 12.57
CA ASP A 47 -14.24 -0.65 13.11
C ASP A 47 -15.33 -1.33 12.28
N LYS A 48 -16.27 -0.59 11.70
CA LYS A 48 -17.33 -1.16 10.86
C LYS A 48 -16.74 -1.79 9.60
N LYS A 49 -15.80 -1.10 8.94
CA LYS A 49 -15.10 -1.64 7.76
C LYS A 49 -14.26 -2.86 8.14
N LEU A 50 -13.55 -2.80 9.28
CA LEU A 50 -12.77 -3.91 9.77
C LEU A 50 -13.63 -5.15 10.07
N ASN A 51 -14.82 -4.96 10.61
CA ASN A 51 -15.78 -6.05 10.84
C ASN A 51 -16.32 -6.63 9.53
N ILE A 52 -16.56 -5.80 8.52
CA ILE A 52 -16.89 -6.26 7.16
C ILE A 52 -15.71 -7.06 6.59
N CYS A 53 -14.48 -6.59 6.74
CA CYS A 53 -13.27 -7.30 6.32
C CYS A 53 -13.18 -8.69 6.94
N LYS A 54 -13.36 -8.79 8.27
CA LYS A 54 -13.40 -10.08 9.00
C LYS A 54 -14.46 -11.03 8.45
N ASN A 55 -15.67 -10.51 8.20
CA ASN A 55 -16.75 -11.32 7.63
C ASN A 55 -16.42 -11.80 6.21
N ASN A 56 -15.92 -10.91 5.36
CA ASN A 56 -15.53 -11.25 4.00
C ASN A 56 -14.41 -12.32 4.00
N CYS A 57 -13.42 -12.18 4.86
CA CYS A 57 -12.37 -13.20 5.00
C CYS A 57 -12.93 -14.58 5.40
N LYS A 58 -13.96 -14.65 6.24
CA LYS A 58 -14.66 -15.90 6.56
C LYS A 58 -15.37 -16.49 5.34
N VAL A 59 -16.13 -15.65 4.61
CA VAL A 59 -16.87 -16.07 3.39
C VAL A 59 -15.91 -16.62 2.33
N TYR A 60 -14.77 -15.94 2.13
CA TYR A 60 -13.74 -16.37 1.17
C TYR A 60 -12.81 -17.47 1.71
N LYS A 61 -13.07 -18.01 2.91
CA LYS A 61 -12.28 -19.07 3.54
C LYS A 61 -10.79 -18.74 3.57
N CYS A 62 -10.46 -17.53 3.99
CA CYS A 62 -9.07 -17.08 4.12
C CYS A 62 -8.29 -17.98 5.11
N LYS A 63 -6.98 -18.04 4.92
CA LYS A 63 -6.07 -18.76 5.84
C LYS A 63 -6.07 -18.09 7.22
N ASN A 64 -5.71 -18.85 8.25
CA ASN A 64 -5.59 -18.35 9.63
C ASN A 64 -4.23 -17.61 9.86
N ASN A 65 -3.90 -16.72 8.92
CA ASN A 65 -2.65 -15.94 8.93
C ASN A 65 -2.90 -14.42 9.00
N ILE A 66 -4.14 -14.00 9.32
CA ILE A 66 -4.55 -12.60 9.35
C ILE A 66 -4.69 -12.13 10.81
N SER A 67 -4.05 -11.02 11.14
CA SER A 67 -4.30 -10.24 12.36
C SER A 67 -5.08 -8.97 12.00
N PHE A 68 -6.27 -8.81 12.57
CA PHE A 68 -7.10 -7.63 12.37
C PHE A 68 -6.85 -6.62 13.49
N ILE A 69 -6.52 -5.37 13.14
CA ILE A 69 -6.12 -4.32 14.06
C ILE A 69 -6.99 -3.10 13.84
N HIS A 70 -7.82 -2.76 14.82
CA HIS A 70 -8.57 -1.51 14.83
C HIS A 70 -7.66 -0.40 15.35
N SER A 71 -7.10 0.39 14.46
CA SER A 71 -6.17 1.49 14.79
C SER A 71 -6.06 2.48 13.64
N ASP A 72 -5.69 3.72 13.97
CA ASP A 72 -5.17 4.64 12.98
C ASP A 72 -3.78 4.16 12.53
N PHE A 73 -3.58 4.03 11.21
CA PHE A 73 -2.29 3.64 10.65
C PHE A 73 -1.16 4.58 11.08
N LEU A 74 -1.44 5.87 11.26
CA LEU A 74 -0.45 6.84 11.73
C LEU A 74 0.02 6.62 13.19
N GLN A 75 -0.64 5.73 13.93
CA GLN A 75 -0.26 5.35 15.29
C GLN A 75 0.39 3.96 15.37
N ILE A 76 0.67 3.33 14.21
CA ILE A 76 1.15 1.94 14.17
C ILE A 76 2.52 1.76 14.83
N ASP A 77 3.35 2.79 14.83
CA ASP A 77 4.66 2.76 15.50
C ASP A 77 4.56 2.78 17.03
N LYS A 78 3.40 3.14 17.58
CA LYS A 78 3.09 3.08 19.02
C LYS A 78 2.46 1.75 19.42
N TYR A 79 1.94 1.01 18.45
CA TYR A 79 1.53 -0.36 18.65
C TYR A 79 2.77 -1.18 19.00
N ASP A 80 2.65 -2.10 19.94
CA ASP A 80 3.74 -2.92 20.49
C ASP A 80 4.73 -3.34 19.36
N LYS A 81 5.88 -2.63 19.29
CA LYS A 81 6.86 -2.76 18.19
C LYS A 81 7.41 -4.16 18.04
N GLU A 82 7.40 -4.97 19.11
CA GLU A 82 7.86 -6.36 19.06
C GLU A 82 6.85 -7.26 18.32
N LYS A 83 5.63 -6.79 18.13
CA LYS A 83 4.54 -7.60 17.55
C LYS A 83 4.16 -7.26 16.11
N ILE A 84 4.50 -6.07 15.61
CA ILE A 84 4.13 -5.66 14.25
C ILE A 84 5.37 -5.26 13.47
N PHE A 85 5.95 -6.25 12.82
CA PHE A 85 6.96 -6.08 11.79
C PHE A 85 6.50 -6.82 10.54
N ALA A 86 6.65 -6.20 9.37
CA ALA A 86 6.34 -6.84 8.10
C ALA A 86 7.41 -6.51 7.06
N ASP A 87 7.63 -7.46 6.15
CA ASP A 87 8.55 -7.28 5.03
C ASP A 87 8.06 -6.18 4.09
N PHE A 88 6.74 -6.05 3.94
CA PHE A 88 6.09 -5.06 3.10
C PHE A 88 4.96 -4.34 3.82
N ILE A 89 4.75 -3.07 3.44
CA ILE A 89 3.53 -2.32 3.74
C ILE A 89 2.81 -2.03 2.44
N PHE A 90 1.52 -2.35 2.38
CA PHE A 90 0.63 -1.97 1.29
C PHE A 90 -0.30 -0.86 1.77
N LEU A 91 -0.41 0.20 0.97
CA LEU A 91 -1.16 1.40 1.30
C LEU A 91 -2.09 1.78 0.15
N SER A 92 -3.38 1.75 0.42
CA SER A 92 -4.42 2.28 -0.46
C SER A 92 -5.25 3.35 0.25
N PRO A 93 -4.61 4.48 0.64
CA PRO A 93 -5.28 5.54 1.38
C PRO A 93 -6.42 6.17 0.57
N PRO A 94 -7.36 6.90 1.20
CA PRO A 94 -8.40 7.62 0.49
C PRO A 94 -7.82 8.70 -0.44
N TRP A 95 -8.25 8.70 -1.72
CA TRP A 95 -7.77 9.63 -2.75
C TRP A 95 -8.59 10.93 -2.85
N GLY A 96 -9.36 11.30 -1.82
CA GLY A 96 -10.22 12.49 -1.87
C GLY A 96 -11.59 12.27 -2.54
N GLY A 97 -12.05 11.01 -2.68
CA GLY A 97 -13.39 10.69 -3.19
C GLY A 97 -13.52 10.81 -4.72
N ILE A 98 -14.72 11.20 -5.21
CA ILE A 98 -15.01 11.24 -6.66
C ILE A 98 -14.28 12.41 -7.36
N GLN A 99 -13.89 13.42 -6.62
CA GLN A 99 -13.29 14.65 -7.17
C GLN A 99 -11.96 14.39 -7.90
N TYR A 100 -11.17 13.38 -7.50
CA TYR A 100 -9.93 13.02 -8.19
C TYR A 100 -10.14 12.64 -9.66
N LYS A 101 -11.35 12.25 -10.07
CA LYS A 101 -11.67 11.87 -11.45
C LYS A 101 -11.81 13.05 -12.40
N ASN A 102 -12.02 14.24 -11.84
CA ASN A 102 -12.28 15.47 -12.59
C ASN A 102 -10.99 16.28 -12.81
N SER A 103 -9.86 15.84 -12.25
CA SER A 103 -8.56 16.48 -12.43
C SER A 103 -7.72 15.68 -13.40
N ASP A 104 -7.10 16.35 -14.37
CA ASP A 104 -6.14 15.76 -15.31
C ASP A 104 -4.88 15.27 -14.58
N VAL A 105 -4.54 15.93 -13.47
CA VAL A 105 -3.39 15.63 -12.62
C VAL A 105 -3.84 15.52 -11.17
N TYR A 106 -3.39 14.47 -10.48
CA TYR A 106 -3.61 14.26 -9.05
C TYR A 106 -2.37 14.64 -8.27
N SER A 107 -2.46 15.75 -7.50
CA SER A 107 -1.43 16.13 -6.52
C SER A 107 -1.63 15.32 -5.25
N ILE A 108 -0.66 14.48 -4.91
CA ILE A 108 -0.70 13.65 -3.71
C ILE A 108 -0.52 14.50 -2.44
N LYS A 109 0.24 15.58 -2.55
CA LYS A 109 0.51 16.51 -1.44
C LYS A 109 -0.75 17.27 -1.01
N GLU A 110 -1.56 17.71 -1.98
CA GLU A 110 -2.73 18.54 -1.72
C GLU A 110 -3.99 17.72 -1.45
N SER A 111 -4.13 16.56 -2.13
CA SER A 111 -5.39 15.83 -2.17
C SER A 111 -5.47 14.66 -1.20
N MET A 112 -4.33 14.19 -0.66
CA MET A 112 -4.32 13.01 0.19
C MET A 112 -4.56 13.34 1.66
N ASN A 113 -5.50 12.62 2.26
CA ASN A 113 -5.76 12.66 3.69
C ASN A 113 -5.89 11.22 4.22
N PRO A 114 -5.08 10.76 5.19
CA PRO A 114 -4.02 11.51 5.91
C PRO A 114 -2.88 11.98 5.01
N ASN A 115 -2.08 12.93 5.54
CA ASN A 115 -0.98 13.55 4.81
C ASN A 115 0.07 12.52 4.37
N ILE A 116 0.52 12.61 3.14
CA ILE A 116 1.46 11.65 2.54
C ILE A 116 2.82 11.61 3.26
N TYR A 117 3.33 12.75 3.74
CA TYR A 117 4.58 12.80 4.49
C TYR A 117 4.52 11.98 5.79
N ASP A 118 3.38 12.07 6.50
CA ASP A 118 3.18 11.33 7.75
C ASP A 118 3.04 9.84 7.46
N ILE A 119 2.30 9.47 6.43
CA ILE A 119 2.17 8.07 5.99
C ILE A 119 3.54 7.48 5.68
N ILE A 120 4.39 8.15 4.88
CA ILE A 120 5.71 7.65 4.50
C ILE A 120 6.62 7.56 5.72
N LYS A 121 6.69 8.61 6.55
CA LYS A 121 7.52 8.62 7.76
C LYS A 121 7.20 7.48 8.73
N ILE A 122 5.91 7.22 8.94
CA ILE A 122 5.47 6.12 9.79
C ILE A 122 5.80 4.77 9.16
N SER A 123 5.53 4.62 7.85
CA SER A 123 5.81 3.38 7.12
C SER A 123 7.28 2.98 7.20
N LEU A 124 8.19 3.93 7.03
CA LEU A 124 9.65 3.69 7.09
C LEU A 124 10.17 3.27 8.47
N LYS A 125 9.39 3.45 9.55
CA LYS A 125 9.72 2.96 10.89
C LYS A 125 9.39 1.48 11.09
N VAL A 126 8.47 0.93 10.28
CA VAL A 126 7.91 -0.43 10.48
C VAL A 126 8.23 -1.39 9.34
N SER A 127 8.63 -0.88 8.16
CA SER A 127 9.09 -1.72 7.05
C SER A 127 10.06 -0.97 6.15
N LYS A 128 10.90 -1.74 5.45
CA LYS A 128 11.81 -1.20 4.43
C LYS A 128 11.18 -1.11 3.05
N HIS A 129 10.09 -1.82 2.79
CA HIS A 129 9.44 -1.88 1.48
C HIS A 129 8.01 -1.39 1.58
N ILE A 130 7.69 -0.37 0.80
CA ILE A 130 6.39 0.29 0.80
C ILE A 130 5.77 0.17 -0.59
N MET A 131 4.50 -0.19 -0.64
CA MET A 131 3.71 -0.34 -1.85
C MET A 131 2.52 0.62 -1.77
N PHE A 132 2.44 1.56 -2.70
CA PHE A 132 1.31 2.47 -2.83
C PHE A 132 0.43 2.08 -4.01
N TYR A 133 -0.87 1.94 -3.76
CA TYR A 133 -1.90 1.88 -4.79
C TYR A 133 -2.53 3.25 -4.96
N LEU A 134 -2.25 3.93 -6.08
CA LEU A 134 -2.52 5.35 -6.29
C LEU A 134 -3.28 5.61 -7.60
N PRO A 135 -3.92 6.79 -7.74
CA PRO A 135 -4.63 7.18 -8.96
C PRO A 135 -3.73 7.16 -10.20
N ARG A 136 -4.31 6.82 -11.35
CA ARG A 136 -3.61 6.82 -12.65
C ARG A 136 -3.11 8.20 -13.09
N THR A 137 -3.70 9.27 -12.56
CA THR A 137 -3.37 10.67 -12.87
C THR A 137 -2.37 11.26 -11.87
N LEU A 138 -1.77 10.42 -11.01
CA LEU A 138 -0.77 10.86 -10.04
C LEU A 138 0.37 11.62 -10.72
N PHE A 139 0.73 12.77 -10.16
CA PHE A 139 1.96 13.48 -10.51
C PHE A 139 3.16 12.79 -9.83
N LEU A 140 3.79 11.87 -10.55
CA LEU A 140 4.84 10.99 -10.03
C LEU A 140 6.04 11.75 -9.46
N GLU A 141 6.45 12.85 -10.13
CA GLU A 141 7.58 13.66 -9.69
C GLU A 141 7.37 14.22 -8.29
N GLU A 142 6.13 14.60 -7.94
CA GLU A 142 5.80 15.09 -6.61
C GLU A 142 6.04 14.01 -5.54
N LEU A 143 5.63 12.77 -5.80
CA LEU A 143 5.87 11.65 -4.88
C LEU A 143 7.37 11.36 -4.73
N PHE A 144 8.12 11.37 -5.83
CA PHE A 144 9.57 11.13 -5.79
C PHE A 144 10.31 12.20 -4.99
N ASN A 145 9.92 13.47 -5.17
CA ASN A 145 10.49 14.58 -4.41
C ASN A 145 10.20 14.45 -2.91
N ILE A 146 8.94 14.10 -2.55
CA ILE A 146 8.56 13.88 -1.15
C ILE A 146 9.39 12.77 -0.51
N ILE A 147 9.57 11.65 -1.20
CA ILE A 147 10.34 10.52 -0.68
C ILE A 147 11.81 10.89 -0.55
N SER A 148 12.39 11.62 -1.51
CA SER A 148 13.76 12.09 -1.47
C SER A 148 14.00 13.08 -0.34
N ASP A 149 13.04 13.98 -0.07
CA ASP A 149 13.12 14.95 1.03
C ASP A 149 13.10 14.27 2.41
N ILE A 150 12.30 13.20 2.55
CA ILE A 150 12.24 12.43 3.80
C ILE A 150 13.52 11.65 4.02
N ASN A 151 14.12 11.16 2.94
CA ASN A 151 15.27 10.26 2.98
C ASN A 151 16.50 10.87 2.28
N LYS A 152 17.19 11.75 2.96
CA LYS A 152 18.32 12.51 2.42
C LYS A 152 19.61 11.70 2.20
N SER A 153 19.73 10.50 2.75
CA SER A 153 21.01 9.78 2.82
C SER A 153 21.07 8.45 2.08
N ASP A 154 19.94 7.81 1.80
CA ASP A 154 19.94 6.46 1.25
C ASP A 154 19.44 6.42 -0.18
N ARG A 155 19.95 5.46 -0.94
CA ARG A 155 19.46 5.18 -2.29
C ARG A 155 18.11 4.50 -2.20
N ILE A 156 17.14 5.01 -2.94
CA ILE A 156 15.80 4.46 -3.00
C ILE A 156 15.57 3.86 -4.38
N PHE A 157 15.07 2.65 -4.38
CA PHE A 157 14.62 1.97 -5.58
C PHE A 157 13.11 2.18 -5.76
N PHE A 158 12.69 2.45 -6.99
CA PHE A 158 11.28 2.58 -7.37
C PHE A 158 10.93 1.61 -8.47
N ASP A 159 9.87 0.82 -8.27
CA ASP A 159 9.25 0.00 -9.32
C ASP A 159 7.80 0.50 -9.52
N VAL A 160 7.51 1.02 -10.71
CA VAL A 160 6.20 1.62 -11.03
C VAL A 160 5.44 0.71 -11.97
N HIS A 161 4.38 0.11 -11.48
CA HIS A 161 3.49 -0.76 -12.25
C HIS A 161 2.27 0.02 -12.73
N ILE A 162 2.10 0.14 -14.04
CA ILE A 162 0.92 0.73 -14.66
C ILE A 162 -0.13 -0.36 -14.82
N LEU A 163 -1.15 -0.32 -13.97
CA LEU A 163 -2.16 -1.36 -13.90
C LEU A 163 -3.28 -1.10 -14.90
N LYS A 164 -3.49 -2.03 -15.82
CA LYS A 164 -4.54 -1.96 -16.84
C LYS A 164 -5.62 -3.03 -16.61
N SER A 165 -6.84 -2.70 -17.02
CA SER A 165 -7.95 -3.65 -17.14
C SER A 165 -8.84 -3.19 -18.29
N ALA A 166 -9.20 -4.12 -19.20
CA ALA A 166 -9.96 -3.83 -20.42
C ALA A 166 -9.34 -2.67 -21.24
N ASN A 167 -8.02 -2.71 -21.46
CA ASN A 167 -7.23 -1.70 -22.19
C ASN A 167 -7.26 -0.28 -21.60
N LYS A 168 -7.75 -0.10 -20.37
CA LYS A 168 -7.77 1.19 -19.68
C LYS A 168 -6.87 1.15 -18.45
N ILE A 169 -6.02 2.18 -18.27
CA ILE A 169 -5.26 2.35 -17.04
C ILE A 169 -6.22 2.59 -15.89
N LYS A 170 -6.11 1.81 -14.84
CA LYS A 170 -6.96 1.87 -13.63
C LYS A 170 -6.27 2.61 -12.50
N ALA A 171 -5.01 2.29 -12.27
CA ALA A 171 -4.23 2.81 -11.17
C ALA A 171 -2.73 2.62 -11.41
N LEU A 172 -1.92 3.14 -10.50
CA LEU A 172 -0.50 2.87 -10.38
C LEU A 172 -0.26 2.06 -9.11
N LEU A 173 0.60 1.06 -9.18
CA LEU A 173 1.19 0.42 -8.01
C LEU A 173 2.67 0.84 -7.99
N ILE A 174 3.05 1.56 -6.96
CA ILE A 174 4.40 2.08 -6.80
C ILE A 174 5.04 1.35 -5.62
N ILE A 175 6.12 0.64 -5.89
CA ILE A 175 6.88 -0.08 -4.87
C ILE A 175 8.19 0.68 -4.69
N PHE A 176 8.53 1.01 -3.46
CA PHE A 176 9.83 1.57 -3.14
C PHE A 176 10.38 1.02 -1.84
N GLY A 177 11.69 1.05 -1.72
CA GLY A 177 12.34 0.53 -0.53
C GLY A 177 13.85 0.69 -0.60
N TYR A 178 14.47 0.28 0.49
CA TYR A 178 15.92 0.27 0.63
C TYR A 178 16.43 -1.11 0.28
N ASP A 179 17.15 -1.23 -0.85
CA ASP A 179 17.91 -2.43 -1.14
C ASP A 179 19.40 -2.14 -1.00
N VAL A 180 20.03 -2.79 -0.03
CA VAL A 180 21.45 -2.64 0.26
C VAL A 180 22.33 -3.16 -0.89
N ASN A 181 21.77 -3.97 -1.78
CA ASN A 181 22.48 -4.63 -2.88
C ASN A 181 22.33 -3.93 -4.23
N LEU A 182 21.39 -2.99 -4.37
CA LEU A 182 21.22 -2.26 -5.63
C LEU A 182 22.00 -0.95 -5.62
N LYS A 183 23.05 -0.91 -6.44
CA LYS A 183 23.97 0.24 -6.54
C LYS A 183 23.45 1.45 -7.32
N ILE A 184 22.19 1.46 -7.76
CA ILE A 184 21.66 2.46 -8.70
C ILE A 184 20.25 2.86 -8.28
N ASN A 185 19.96 4.18 -8.25
CA ASN A 185 18.60 4.69 -8.24
C ASN A 185 17.96 4.36 -9.60
N GLN A 186 17.12 3.36 -9.65
CA GLN A 186 16.40 2.96 -10.87
C GLN A 186 14.91 3.16 -10.68
N ILE A 187 14.30 3.79 -11.68
CA ILE A 187 12.85 3.81 -11.84
C ILE A 187 12.53 2.82 -12.96
N ILE A 188 11.82 1.75 -12.63
CA ILE A 188 11.38 0.76 -13.62
C ILE A 188 9.88 0.94 -13.84
N PHE A 189 9.48 1.07 -15.11
CA PHE A 189 8.07 1.11 -15.50
C PHE A 189 7.65 -0.24 -16.06
N ARG A 190 6.57 -0.80 -15.51
CA ARG A 190 5.94 -2.05 -15.98
C ARG A 190 4.50 -1.79 -16.39
N ILE A 191 4.07 -2.34 -17.51
CA ILE A 191 2.67 -2.31 -17.96
C ILE A 191 2.11 -3.72 -17.77
N ILE A 192 1.04 -3.84 -17.01
CA ILE A 192 0.45 -5.11 -16.60
C ILE A 192 -1.05 -5.09 -16.81
#